data_5fae3a9e06dd23f77631ebcc3863c04a
#
_entry.id   5fae3a9e06dd23f77631ebcc3863c04a
#
_cell.length_a   1.000
_cell.length_b   1.000
_cell.length_c   1.000
_cell.angle_alpha   90.00
_cell.angle_beta   90.00
_cell.angle_gamma   90.00
#
_symmetry.space_group_name_H-M   'P 1'
#
loop_
_entity.id
_entity.type
_entity.pdbx_description
1 polymer ?
#
loop_
_entity_poly.entity_id
_entity_poly.type
_entity_poly.pdbx_seq_one_letter_code
_entity_poly.pdbx_strand_id
1 'polypeptide(L)'
;MTSLIVAIIVALILSPVSALAIDHKNLDEGRPLRLEDAYSISTGEIAVEAGAGLTLQRRGPDRGVFPIEVLYGAFPNFQIGVGTILSTDPHEIDERPKSGDLRVSALYNFNQETLSIPAFGAKVGLDAPTGIDSRGFAVEVKGIITKSFDRLSIHFNGGYEFFTDSRREERDGQYSLVLGASYPVGAPKFTRATLIADVFTEQSVHRGEPNVVGTELGLRYQLTPRIVWDVGVGTEFAGPADRSRFFGVTGFSFGF
;
A
#
# COMPACT_ATOMS: atom_id res chain seq x y z
N MET A 1 -12.86 4.48 25.97
CA MET A 1 -11.75 4.14 25.07
C MET A 1 -11.62 5.12 23.87
N THR A 2 -12.70 5.48 23.18
CA THR A 2 -12.68 6.43 22.05
C THR A 2 -12.07 7.79 22.38
N SER A 3 -12.39 8.38 23.52
CA SER A 3 -11.87 9.70 23.94
C SER A 3 -10.35 9.70 24.18
N LEU A 4 -9.77 8.60 24.65
CA LEU A 4 -8.33 8.47 24.88
C LEU A 4 -7.56 8.38 23.55
N ILE A 5 -8.09 7.65 22.57
CA ILE A 5 -7.49 7.52 21.23
C ILE A 5 -7.51 8.87 20.52
N VAL A 6 -8.62 9.60 20.57
CA VAL A 6 -8.72 10.96 20.00
C VAL A 6 -7.75 11.92 20.70
N ALA A 7 -7.61 11.86 22.01
CA ALA A 7 -6.67 12.69 22.77
C ALA A 7 -5.20 12.39 22.42
N ILE A 8 -4.84 11.14 22.20
CA ILE A 8 -3.49 10.74 21.79
C ILE A 8 -3.21 11.24 20.38
N ILE A 9 -4.13 11.09 19.44
CA ILE A 9 -3.99 11.60 18.06
C ILE A 9 -3.84 13.12 18.06
N VAL A 10 -4.66 13.85 18.84
CA VAL A 10 -4.56 15.30 18.96
C VAL A 10 -3.24 15.74 19.62
N ALA A 11 -2.77 15.01 20.63
CA ALA A 11 -1.50 15.29 21.28
C ALA A 11 -0.30 15.05 20.34
N LEU A 12 -0.32 14.01 19.50
CA LEU A 12 0.68 13.77 18.47
C LEU A 12 0.69 14.87 17.41
N ILE A 13 -0.48 15.34 16.96
CA ILE A 13 -0.61 16.44 15.98
C ILE A 13 -0.06 17.77 16.53
N LEU A 14 -0.17 18.00 17.84
CA LEU A 14 0.24 19.26 18.49
C LEU A 14 1.68 19.25 19.04
N SER A 15 2.38 18.12 18.98
CA SER A 15 3.76 18.03 19.47
C SER A 15 4.72 18.83 18.59
N PRO A 16 5.57 19.70 19.14
CA PRO A 16 6.62 20.41 18.40
C PRO A 16 7.83 19.52 18.18
N VAL A 17 7.66 18.40 17.50
CA VAL A 17 8.79 17.56 17.06
C VAL A 17 9.40 18.24 15.83
N SER A 18 10.74 18.25 15.76
CA SER A 18 11.50 18.72 14.59
C SER A 18 10.89 18.12 13.33
N ALA A 19 10.45 19.00 12.42
CA ALA A 19 9.62 18.61 11.29
C ALA A 19 10.38 17.66 10.34
N LEU A 20 10.26 16.36 10.56
CA LEU A 20 10.43 15.38 9.52
C LEU A 20 9.20 15.53 8.60
N ALA A 21 9.42 15.74 7.34
CA ALA A 21 8.36 16.03 6.37
C ALA A 21 8.02 14.74 5.64
N ILE A 22 6.77 14.29 5.76
CA ILE A 22 6.26 13.27 4.85
C ILE A 22 6.29 13.81 3.41
N ASP A 23 6.82 13.05 2.47
CA ASP A 23 6.98 13.48 1.07
C ASP A 23 5.88 12.86 0.19
N HIS A 24 5.22 13.68 -0.62
CA HIS A 24 4.24 13.23 -1.62
C HIS A 24 4.85 12.35 -2.72
N LYS A 25 6.16 12.26 -2.82
CA LYS A 25 6.88 11.40 -3.77
C LYS A 25 7.12 9.99 -3.23
N ASN A 26 7.09 9.81 -1.91
CA ASN A 26 7.21 8.49 -1.31
C ASN A 26 5.95 7.68 -1.59
N LEU A 27 6.09 6.46 -2.09
CA LEU A 27 4.99 5.60 -2.48
C LEU A 27 4.95 4.39 -1.55
N ASP A 28 3.90 4.33 -0.74
CA ASP A 28 3.66 3.20 0.15
C ASP A 28 2.57 2.29 -0.43
N GLU A 29 2.70 0.98 -0.21
CA GLU A 29 1.77 -0.01 -0.73
C GLU A 29 0.32 0.23 -0.26
N GLY A 30 -0.60 0.01 -1.20
CA GLY A 30 -2.04 0.07 -0.92
C GLY A 30 -2.64 1.47 -0.93
N ARG A 31 -1.80 2.55 -1.04
CA ARG A 31 -2.30 3.92 -1.15
C ARG A 31 -1.33 4.87 -1.87
N PRO A 32 -1.84 5.61 -2.87
CA PRO A 32 -3.18 5.48 -3.46
C PRO A 32 -3.33 4.28 -4.38
N LEU A 33 -2.23 3.58 -4.72
CA LEU A 33 -2.14 2.45 -5.65
C LEU A 33 -1.41 1.27 -4.99
N ARG A 34 -1.30 0.15 -5.73
CA ARG A 34 -0.46 -1.01 -5.35
C ARG A 34 1.04 -0.76 -5.50
N LEU A 35 1.41 0.28 -6.24
CA LEU A 35 2.79 0.62 -6.55
C LEU A 35 3.53 1.15 -5.32
N GLU A 36 4.71 0.59 -5.03
CA GLU A 36 5.58 0.96 -3.92
C GLU A 36 6.97 1.33 -4.46
N ASP A 37 7.62 2.34 -3.86
CA ASP A 37 9.00 2.66 -4.18
C ASP A 37 10.00 1.93 -3.26
N ALA A 38 11.29 1.95 -3.64
CA ALA A 38 12.32 1.21 -2.91
C ALA A 38 12.85 1.92 -1.66
N TYR A 39 12.26 3.04 -1.25
CA TYR A 39 12.78 3.86 -0.16
C TYR A 39 11.94 3.71 1.11
N SER A 40 12.61 3.67 2.26
CA SER A 40 11.97 3.77 3.56
C SER A 40 11.71 5.24 3.92
N ILE A 41 10.75 5.49 4.81
CA ILE A 41 10.63 6.80 5.47
C ILE A 41 11.91 7.11 6.27
N SER A 42 12.09 8.39 6.64
CA SER A 42 13.31 8.86 7.31
C SER A 42 13.47 8.24 8.70
N THR A 43 14.71 8.06 9.14
CA THR A 43 15.01 7.53 10.48
C THR A 43 14.42 8.44 11.57
N GLY A 44 13.65 7.83 12.47
CA GLY A 44 12.96 8.53 13.57
C GLY A 44 11.61 9.14 13.16
N GLU A 45 11.25 9.11 11.89
CA GLU A 45 9.94 9.55 11.39
C GLU A 45 8.86 8.53 11.74
N ILE A 46 7.68 9.02 12.11
CA ILE A 46 6.46 8.24 12.25
C ILE A 46 5.47 8.77 11.21
N ALA A 47 4.94 7.89 10.38
CA ALA A 47 3.84 8.19 9.50
C ALA A 47 2.58 7.43 9.95
N VAL A 48 1.44 8.14 10.01
CA VAL A 48 0.12 7.53 10.24
C VAL A 48 -0.68 7.70 8.98
N GLU A 49 -1.10 6.61 8.42
CA GLU A 49 -1.84 6.57 7.17
C GLU A 49 -3.26 6.02 7.40
N ALA A 50 -4.26 6.71 6.85
CA ALA A 50 -5.65 6.26 6.94
C ALA A 50 -6.41 6.63 5.66
N GLY A 51 -7.27 5.73 5.19
CA GLY A 51 -8.01 5.93 3.97
C GLY A 51 -9.41 5.33 4.00
N ALA A 52 -10.15 5.62 2.94
CA ALA A 52 -11.44 5.01 2.64
C ALA A 52 -11.51 4.70 1.15
N GLY A 53 -11.94 3.50 0.82
CA GLY A 53 -12.06 3.03 -0.56
C GLY A 53 -13.40 2.38 -0.82
N LEU A 54 -13.72 2.25 -2.09
CA LEU A 54 -14.90 1.57 -2.61
C LEU A 54 -14.48 0.66 -3.77
N THR A 55 -14.96 -0.56 -3.74
CA THR A 55 -14.80 -1.53 -4.84
C THR A 55 -16.18 -1.88 -5.40
N LEU A 56 -16.37 -1.58 -6.69
CA LEU A 56 -17.56 -1.94 -7.43
C LEU A 56 -17.30 -3.26 -8.16
N GLN A 57 -17.99 -4.32 -7.77
CA GLN A 57 -17.82 -5.65 -8.34
C GLN A 57 -18.52 -5.79 -9.69
N ARG A 58 -18.03 -6.65 -10.57
CA ARG A 58 -18.77 -7.06 -11.77
C ARG A 58 -19.95 -7.98 -11.42
N ARG A 59 -19.76 -8.79 -10.39
CA ARG A 59 -20.78 -9.69 -9.79
C ARG A 59 -20.58 -9.67 -8.30
N GLY A 60 -21.70 -9.75 -7.55
CA GLY A 60 -21.67 -9.67 -6.09
C GLY A 60 -21.89 -8.26 -5.54
N PRO A 61 -21.81 -8.07 -4.22
CA PRO A 61 -22.01 -6.79 -3.56
C PRO A 61 -20.79 -5.87 -3.72
N ASP A 62 -21.05 -4.56 -3.77
CA ASP A 62 -20.00 -3.54 -3.69
C ASP A 62 -19.46 -3.47 -2.26
N ARG A 63 -18.15 -3.13 -2.11
CA ARG A 63 -17.44 -3.14 -0.82
C ARG A 63 -16.81 -1.81 -0.50
N GLY A 64 -16.93 -1.39 0.75
CA GLY A 64 -16.12 -0.31 1.33
C GLY A 64 -14.91 -0.90 2.05
N VAL A 65 -13.75 -0.27 1.91
CA VAL A 65 -12.50 -0.65 2.59
C VAL A 65 -11.91 0.55 3.32
N PHE A 66 -11.32 0.33 4.50
CA PHE A 66 -10.75 1.36 5.36
C PHE A 66 -9.37 0.91 5.84
N PRO A 67 -8.31 1.13 5.05
CA PRO A 67 -6.94 0.84 5.47
C PRO A 67 -6.47 1.85 6.52
N ILE A 68 -5.74 1.36 7.51
CA ILE A 68 -5.05 2.15 8.53
C ILE A 68 -3.69 1.52 8.76
N GLU A 69 -2.61 2.31 8.70
CA GLU A 69 -1.25 1.86 8.95
C GLU A 69 -0.45 2.92 9.70
N VAL A 70 0.48 2.46 10.53
CA VAL A 70 1.49 3.29 11.19
C VAL A 70 2.84 2.79 10.74
N LEU A 71 3.66 3.66 10.19
CA LEU A 71 5.02 3.40 9.75
C LEU A 71 6.02 4.08 10.70
N TYR A 72 7.13 3.44 10.95
CA TYR A 72 8.23 3.96 11.76
C TYR A 72 9.58 3.71 11.09
N GLY A 73 10.32 4.78 10.80
CA GLY A 73 11.70 4.72 10.33
C GLY A 73 12.65 4.34 11.47
N ALA A 74 12.85 3.04 11.68
CA ALA A 74 13.56 2.53 12.87
C ALA A 74 15.08 2.74 12.78
N PHE A 75 15.66 2.61 11.59
CA PHE A 75 17.09 2.77 11.29
C PHE A 75 17.27 3.38 9.90
N PRO A 76 18.49 3.83 9.53
CA PRO A 76 18.75 4.24 8.16
C PRO A 76 18.36 3.16 7.14
N ASN A 77 17.56 3.55 6.15
CA ASN A 77 17.08 2.68 5.08
C ASN A 77 16.14 1.54 5.55
N PHE A 78 15.58 1.61 6.76
CA PHE A 78 14.74 0.57 7.33
C PHE A 78 13.50 1.14 8.00
N GLN A 79 12.33 0.67 7.61
CA GLN A 79 11.06 1.00 8.26
C GLN A 79 10.31 -0.26 8.70
N ILE A 80 9.50 -0.08 9.72
CA ILE A 80 8.54 -1.07 10.22
C ILE A 80 7.15 -0.47 10.06
N GLY A 81 6.19 -1.28 9.61
CA GLY A 81 4.79 -0.95 9.49
C GLY A 81 3.92 -1.81 10.40
N VAL A 82 2.84 -1.24 10.93
CA VAL A 82 1.78 -1.97 11.63
C VAL A 82 0.45 -1.42 11.17
N GLY A 83 -0.41 -2.27 10.63
CA GLY A 83 -1.67 -1.82 10.05
C GLY A 83 -2.76 -2.88 10.05
N THR A 84 -3.91 -2.50 9.53
CA THR A 84 -5.06 -3.37 9.28
C THR A 84 -5.95 -2.77 8.20
N ILE A 85 -6.74 -3.62 7.55
CA ILE A 85 -7.78 -3.19 6.60
C ILE A 85 -9.13 -3.65 7.16
N LEU A 86 -10.05 -2.70 7.35
CA LEU A 86 -11.45 -3.00 7.68
C LEU A 86 -12.30 -2.98 6.43
N SER A 87 -13.26 -3.87 6.31
CA SER A 87 -14.21 -3.93 5.18
C SER A 87 -15.64 -3.89 5.66
N THR A 88 -16.53 -3.34 4.84
CA THR A 88 -17.99 -3.40 5.07
C THR A 88 -18.56 -4.80 4.85
N ASP A 89 -17.87 -5.65 4.08
CA ASP A 89 -18.18 -7.06 3.94
C ASP A 89 -16.94 -7.89 4.30
N PRO A 90 -16.80 -8.28 5.58
CA PRO A 90 -15.61 -8.97 6.06
C PRO A 90 -15.49 -10.42 5.54
N HIS A 91 -16.60 -11.00 5.01
CA HIS A 91 -16.62 -12.40 4.58
C HIS A 91 -16.12 -12.62 3.15
N GLU A 92 -15.98 -11.56 2.35
CA GLU A 92 -15.70 -11.65 0.92
C GLU A 92 -14.50 -10.82 0.43
N ILE A 93 -13.54 -10.47 1.29
CA ILE A 93 -12.32 -9.80 0.82
C ILE A 93 -11.38 -10.85 0.23
N ASP A 94 -11.14 -10.75 -1.09
CA ASP A 94 -10.17 -11.59 -1.83
C ASP A 94 -10.28 -13.08 -1.50
N GLU A 95 -11.53 -13.55 -1.31
CA GLU A 95 -11.81 -14.97 -1.05
C GLU A 95 -11.16 -15.51 0.24
N ARG A 96 -10.32 -14.73 0.88
CA ARG A 96 -9.78 -14.95 2.22
C ARG A 96 -10.14 -13.75 3.11
N PRO A 97 -10.92 -13.96 4.18
CA PRO A 97 -11.25 -12.88 5.09
C PRO A 97 -9.98 -12.30 5.69
N LYS A 98 -9.68 -11.05 5.36
CA LYS A 98 -8.54 -10.29 5.90
C LYS A 98 -9.02 -9.06 6.68
N SER A 99 -10.34 -8.84 6.75
CA SER A 99 -10.88 -7.67 7.44
C SER A 99 -10.59 -7.72 8.93
N GLY A 100 -9.74 -6.79 9.37
CA GLY A 100 -9.30 -6.70 10.76
C GLY A 100 -8.07 -7.55 11.10
N ASP A 101 -7.45 -8.23 10.13
CA ASP A 101 -6.16 -8.88 10.35
C ASP A 101 -5.09 -7.84 10.68
N LEU A 102 -4.26 -8.16 11.65
CA LEU A 102 -3.12 -7.35 12.01
C LEU A 102 -1.97 -7.64 11.06
N ARG A 103 -1.59 -6.65 10.26
CA ARG A 103 -0.39 -6.70 9.41
C ARG A 103 0.79 -6.06 10.12
N VAL A 104 1.93 -6.75 10.12
CA VAL A 104 3.24 -6.21 10.50
C VAL A 104 4.14 -6.33 9.30
N SER A 105 4.80 -5.23 8.92
CA SER A 105 5.69 -5.20 7.76
C SER A 105 7.05 -4.63 8.11
N ALA A 106 8.05 -4.97 7.31
CA ALA A 106 9.38 -4.37 7.36
C ALA A 106 9.91 -4.19 5.94
N LEU A 107 10.40 -2.98 5.61
CA LEU A 107 11.04 -2.65 4.35
C LEU A 107 12.48 -2.25 4.60
N TYR A 108 13.39 -2.76 3.79
CA TYR A 108 14.80 -2.38 3.77
C TYR A 108 15.24 -1.94 2.38
N ASN A 109 15.77 -0.71 2.29
CA ASN A 109 16.41 -0.20 1.07
C ASN A 109 17.90 -0.55 1.08
N PHE A 110 18.35 -1.29 0.08
CA PHE A 110 19.74 -1.78 -0.02
C PHE A 110 20.72 -0.71 -0.48
N ASN A 111 20.27 0.24 -1.31
CA ASN A 111 21.11 1.29 -1.87
C ASN A 111 20.30 2.49 -2.35
N GLN A 112 20.92 3.65 -2.33
CA GLN A 112 20.43 4.80 -3.07
C GLN A 112 20.68 4.62 -4.57
N GLU A 113 19.76 5.10 -5.43
CA GLU A 113 19.98 5.07 -6.87
C GLU A 113 21.17 5.95 -7.29
N THR A 114 21.83 5.56 -8.36
CA THR A 114 22.84 6.34 -9.06
C THR A 114 22.41 6.57 -10.51
N LEU A 115 23.22 7.26 -11.30
CA LEU A 115 22.93 7.42 -12.75
C LEU A 115 22.73 6.07 -13.47
N SER A 116 23.47 5.04 -13.09
CA SER A 116 23.47 3.73 -13.77
C SER A 116 22.74 2.64 -13.00
N ILE A 117 22.70 2.73 -11.65
CA ILE A 117 22.19 1.67 -10.78
C ILE A 117 20.85 2.11 -10.18
N PRO A 118 19.75 1.35 -10.32
CA PRO A 118 18.50 1.62 -9.64
C PRO A 118 18.61 1.44 -8.12
N ALA A 119 17.67 1.99 -7.38
CA ALA A 119 17.47 1.62 -5.99
C ALA A 119 16.79 0.27 -5.91
N PHE A 120 17.22 -0.57 -4.97
CA PHE A 120 16.64 -1.86 -4.66
C PHE A 120 16.12 -1.85 -3.23
N GLY A 121 14.92 -2.38 -3.05
CA GLY A 121 14.32 -2.60 -1.75
C GLY A 121 13.77 -4.02 -1.62
N ALA A 122 13.61 -4.48 -0.40
CA ALA A 122 12.86 -5.68 -0.10
C ALA A 122 11.92 -5.42 1.07
N LYS A 123 10.71 -5.96 0.97
CA LYS A 123 9.69 -5.90 2.03
C LYS A 123 9.27 -7.30 2.44
N VAL A 124 9.03 -7.48 3.71
CA VAL A 124 8.40 -8.67 4.28
C VAL A 124 7.16 -8.22 5.04
N GLY A 125 6.05 -8.89 4.84
CA GLY A 125 4.78 -8.69 5.55
C GLY A 125 4.33 -9.97 6.25
N LEU A 126 3.70 -9.82 7.40
CA LEU A 126 3.04 -10.89 8.15
C LEU A 126 1.63 -10.44 8.50
N ASP A 127 0.61 -11.11 7.97
CA ASP A 127 -0.78 -10.93 8.36
C ASP A 127 -1.14 -12.00 9.40
N ALA A 128 -1.45 -11.55 10.62
CA ALA A 128 -1.90 -12.42 11.71
C ALA A 128 -3.43 -12.54 11.67
N PRO A 129 -3.99 -13.75 11.86
CA PRO A 129 -5.43 -14.02 11.76
C PRO A 129 -6.17 -13.50 12.99
N THR A 130 -6.27 -12.16 13.12
CA THR A 130 -6.97 -11.48 14.23
C THR A 130 -8.32 -10.94 13.82
N GLY A 131 -8.61 -10.95 12.52
CA GLY A 131 -9.85 -10.45 11.93
C GLY A 131 -11.03 -11.42 12.00
N ILE A 132 -12.15 -11.00 11.43
CA ILE A 132 -13.38 -11.78 11.40
C ILE A 132 -13.22 -12.93 10.41
N ASP A 133 -13.47 -14.16 10.85
CA ASP A 133 -13.34 -15.41 10.06
C ASP A 133 -11.98 -15.62 9.40
N SER A 134 -10.97 -14.93 9.88
CA SER A 134 -9.62 -15.04 9.37
C SER A 134 -9.02 -16.43 9.66
N ARG A 135 -8.15 -16.90 8.76
CA ARG A 135 -7.61 -18.26 8.79
C ARG A 135 -6.12 -18.24 8.52
N GLY A 136 -5.36 -18.80 9.47
CA GLY A 136 -3.92 -18.94 9.31
C GLY A 136 -3.19 -17.61 9.11
N PHE A 137 -1.89 -17.67 9.08
CA PHE A 137 -1.03 -16.53 8.76
C PHE A 137 -0.83 -16.42 7.25
N ALA A 138 -0.67 -15.19 6.77
CA ALA A 138 -0.12 -14.94 5.44
C ALA A 138 1.25 -14.25 5.59
N VAL A 139 2.23 -14.67 4.80
CA VAL A 139 3.59 -14.11 4.80
C VAL A 139 3.93 -13.67 3.40
N GLU A 140 4.13 -12.36 3.22
CA GLU A 140 4.55 -11.76 1.96
C GLU A 140 6.05 -11.51 1.94
N VAL A 141 6.68 -11.77 0.79
CA VAL A 141 8.04 -11.34 0.46
C VAL A 141 7.97 -10.59 -0.87
N LYS A 142 8.45 -9.34 -0.90
CA LYS A 142 8.39 -8.46 -2.06
C LYS A 142 9.75 -7.87 -2.38
N GLY A 143 10.14 -7.89 -3.64
CA GLY A 143 11.28 -7.15 -4.19
C GLY A 143 10.80 -5.89 -4.89
N ILE A 144 11.52 -4.78 -4.69
CA ILE A 144 11.15 -3.45 -5.18
C ILE A 144 12.34 -2.86 -5.92
N ILE A 145 12.11 -2.30 -7.11
CA ILE A 145 13.12 -1.61 -7.91
C ILE A 145 12.58 -0.24 -8.27
N THR A 146 13.35 0.81 -8.01
CA THR A 146 13.01 2.19 -8.40
C THR A 146 14.14 2.80 -9.21
N LYS A 147 13.82 3.40 -10.37
CA LYS A 147 14.77 4.12 -11.21
C LYS A 147 14.18 5.42 -11.73
N SER A 148 14.87 6.52 -11.42
CA SER A 148 14.49 7.86 -11.85
C SER A 148 15.23 8.29 -13.11
N PHE A 149 14.49 8.95 -14.01
CA PHE A 149 14.97 9.59 -15.24
C PHE A 149 14.49 11.04 -15.20
N ASP A 150 15.33 11.92 -14.67
CA ASP A 150 14.99 13.30 -14.35
C ASP A 150 13.81 13.35 -13.35
N ARG A 151 12.62 13.70 -13.79
CA ARG A 151 11.42 13.79 -12.97
C ARG A 151 10.54 12.52 -13.03
N LEU A 152 10.72 11.69 -14.03
CA LEU A 152 9.99 10.45 -14.19
C LEU A 152 10.68 9.35 -13.40
N SER A 153 9.98 8.70 -12.49
CA SER A 153 10.46 7.49 -11.83
C SER A 153 9.67 6.28 -12.31
N ILE A 154 10.37 5.20 -12.60
CA ILE A 154 9.80 3.89 -12.96
C ILE A 154 10.02 2.95 -11.77
N HIS A 155 8.97 2.22 -11.42
CA HIS A 155 8.98 1.29 -10.30
C HIS A 155 8.54 -0.09 -10.77
N PHE A 156 9.18 -1.11 -10.23
CA PHE A 156 8.76 -2.50 -10.41
C PHE A 156 8.69 -3.16 -9.04
N ASN A 157 7.55 -3.79 -8.74
CA ASN A 157 7.34 -4.59 -7.54
C ASN A 157 7.02 -6.01 -7.95
N GLY A 158 7.66 -6.98 -7.32
CA GLY A 158 7.38 -8.40 -7.50
C GLY A 158 7.31 -9.09 -6.15
N GLY A 159 6.16 -9.66 -5.82
CA GLY A 159 5.88 -10.27 -4.53
C GLY A 159 5.37 -11.71 -4.65
N TYR A 160 5.53 -12.43 -3.55
CA TYR A 160 4.89 -13.72 -3.32
C TYR A 160 4.39 -13.79 -1.88
N GLU A 161 3.11 -14.12 -1.73
CA GLU A 161 2.46 -14.30 -0.43
C GLU A 161 2.21 -15.78 -0.19
N PHE A 162 2.65 -16.29 0.97
CA PHE A 162 2.47 -17.66 1.41
C PHE A 162 1.35 -17.74 2.43
N PHE A 163 0.51 -18.78 2.35
CA PHE A 163 -0.60 -19.02 3.26
C PHE A 163 -0.35 -20.28 4.10
N THR A 164 -0.51 -20.17 5.43
CA THR A 164 -0.32 -21.32 6.33
C THR A 164 -1.57 -22.20 6.45
N ASP A 165 -2.74 -21.70 6.08
CA ASP A 165 -4.01 -22.43 6.06
C ASP A 165 -4.73 -22.18 4.75
N SER A 166 -4.74 -23.17 3.87
CA SER A 166 -5.38 -23.12 2.55
C SER A 166 -6.39 -24.26 2.41
N ARG A 167 -7.56 -23.97 1.85
CA ARG A 167 -8.56 -24.99 1.52
C ARG A 167 -8.09 -25.81 0.32
N ARG A 168 -8.72 -26.97 0.10
CA ARG A 168 -8.34 -27.88 -1.00
C ARG A 168 -8.36 -27.23 -2.39
N GLU A 169 -9.25 -26.26 -2.59
CA GLU A 169 -9.43 -25.54 -3.85
C GLU A 169 -8.58 -24.26 -3.94
N GLU A 170 -7.95 -23.87 -2.83
CA GLU A 170 -7.08 -22.70 -2.74
C GLU A 170 -5.61 -23.09 -3.02
N ARG A 171 -4.83 -22.09 -3.43
CA ARG A 171 -3.37 -22.19 -3.52
C ARG A 171 -2.74 -21.94 -2.15
N ASP A 172 -1.57 -22.50 -1.95
CA ASP A 172 -0.78 -22.25 -0.72
C ASP A 172 -0.02 -20.90 -0.77
N GLY A 173 -0.26 -20.12 -1.79
CA GLY A 173 0.28 -18.77 -1.97
C GLY A 173 -0.06 -18.22 -3.34
N GLN A 174 0.21 -16.92 -3.51
CA GLN A 174 -0.04 -16.17 -4.74
C GLN A 174 1.11 -15.20 -5.04
N TYR A 175 1.37 -14.95 -6.32
CA TYR A 175 2.31 -13.92 -6.73
C TYR A 175 1.57 -12.65 -7.17
N SER A 176 2.27 -11.53 -7.03
CA SER A 176 1.85 -10.23 -7.55
C SER A 176 3.00 -9.56 -8.29
N LEU A 177 2.70 -8.90 -9.39
CA LEU A 177 3.66 -8.08 -10.15
C LEU A 177 3.00 -6.74 -10.46
N VAL A 178 3.72 -5.65 -10.19
CA VAL A 178 3.28 -4.28 -10.49
C VAL A 178 4.41 -3.57 -11.24
N LEU A 179 4.08 -2.93 -12.34
CA LEU A 179 4.98 -2.04 -13.08
C LEU A 179 4.30 -0.69 -13.23
N GLY A 180 4.95 0.35 -12.74
CA GLY A 180 4.35 1.67 -12.78
C GLY A 180 5.36 2.80 -12.85
N ALA A 181 4.81 4.01 -12.87
CA ALA A 181 5.57 5.24 -12.96
C ALA A 181 4.98 6.32 -12.06
N SER A 182 5.84 7.18 -11.55
CA SER A 182 5.47 8.39 -10.82
C SER A 182 6.11 9.63 -11.43
N TYR A 183 5.37 10.75 -11.44
CA TYR A 183 5.83 12.01 -12.03
C TYR A 183 5.41 13.20 -11.16
N PRO A 184 6.35 13.89 -10.48
CA PRO A 184 6.09 15.12 -9.75
C PRO A 184 5.67 16.26 -10.67
N VAL A 185 4.48 16.80 -10.47
CA VAL A 185 3.87 17.88 -11.29
C VAL A 185 4.16 19.24 -10.70
N GLY A 186 4.37 20.24 -11.54
CA GLY A 186 4.59 21.62 -11.15
C GLY A 186 6.02 22.13 -11.41
N ALA A 187 6.31 23.35 -10.99
CA ALA A 187 7.64 23.93 -11.13
C ALA A 187 8.64 23.25 -10.17
N PRO A 188 9.91 23.10 -10.54
CA PRO A 188 10.89 22.32 -9.75
C PRO A 188 11.00 22.71 -8.27
N LYS A 189 10.78 23.98 -7.95
CA LYS A 189 10.84 24.50 -6.56
C LYS A 189 9.52 24.39 -5.78
N PHE A 190 8.41 24.08 -6.44
CA PHE A 190 7.06 24.11 -5.89
C PHE A 190 6.24 22.87 -6.27
N THR A 191 6.89 21.73 -6.47
CA THR A 191 6.16 20.48 -6.66
C THR A 191 5.43 20.13 -5.37
N ARG A 192 4.11 19.97 -5.46
CA ARG A 192 3.25 19.52 -4.37
C ARG A 192 2.39 18.33 -4.74
N ALA A 193 2.48 17.89 -6.00
CA ALA A 193 1.66 16.82 -6.54
C ALA A 193 2.54 15.80 -7.24
N THR A 194 2.23 14.52 -7.08
CA THR A 194 2.80 13.41 -7.85
C THR A 194 1.66 12.64 -8.51
N LEU A 195 1.70 12.57 -9.83
CA LEU A 195 0.86 11.65 -10.61
C LEU A 195 1.51 10.27 -10.60
N ILE A 196 0.68 9.24 -10.47
CA ILE A 196 1.12 7.85 -10.38
C ILE A 196 0.24 7.02 -11.30
N ALA A 197 0.83 6.06 -12.01
CA ALA A 197 0.10 5.10 -12.82
C ALA A 197 0.80 3.76 -12.79
N ASP A 198 0.03 2.69 -12.79
CA ASP A 198 0.58 1.34 -12.91
C ASP A 198 -0.30 0.39 -13.72
N VAL A 199 0.29 -0.75 -14.03
CA VAL A 199 -0.36 -1.96 -14.48
C VAL A 199 0.08 -3.08 -13.54
N PHE A 200 -0.87 -3.93 -13.16
CA PHE A 200 -0.60 -5.03 -12.25
C PHE A 200 -1.16 -6.35 -12.73
N THR A 201 -0.57 -7.43 -12.26
CA THR A 201 -1.15 -8.77 -12.34
C THR A 201 -0.99 -9.48 -11.02
N GLU A 202 -2.03 -10.21 -10.63
CA GLU A 202 -2.10 -10.95 -9.39
C GLU A 202 -2.68 -12.35 -9.66
N GLN A 203 -2.09 -13.36 -9.05
CA GLN A 203 -2.57 -14.72 -9.18
C GLN A 203 -3.82 -14.91 -8.32
N SER A 204 -4.90 -15.48 -8.88
CA SER A 204 -6.06 -15.85 -8.07
C SER A 204 -5.67 -16.86 -6.99
N VAL A 205 -6.22 -16.72 -5.80
CA VAL A 205 -6.08 -17.71 -4.72
C VAL A 205 -6.72 -19.04 -5.12
N HIS A 206 -7.79 -19.04 -5.90
CA HIS A 206 -8.44 -20.28 -6.35
C HIS A 206 -7.66 -20.98 -7.47
N ARG A 207 -7.51 -22.29 -7.32
CA ARG A 207 -6.89 -23.15 -8.35
C ARG A 207 -7.80 -23.22 -9.57
N GLY A 208 -7.22 -22.99 -10.74
CA GLY A 208 -7.93 -23.05 -12.02
C GLY A 208 -8.54 -21.74 -12.49
N GLU A 209 -8.55 -20.71 -11.68
CA GLU A 209 -8.95 -19.38 -12.10
C GLU A 209 -7.84 -18.62 -12.80
N PRO A 210 -8.20 -17.72 -13.74
CA PRO A 210 -7.24 -16.87 -14.43
C PRO A 210 -6.69 -15.79 -13.48
N ASN A 211 -5.46 -15.33 -13.76
CA ASN A 211 -4.88 -14.22 -13.04
C ASN A 211 -5.68 -12.93 -13.26
N VAL A 212 -5.77 -12.11 -12.22
CA VAL A 212 -6.26 -10.73 -12.33
C VAL A 212 -5.22 -9.89 -13.07
N VAL A 213 -5.67 -9.03 -13.98
CA VAL A 213 -4.85 -8.00 -14.62
C VAL A 213 -5.61 -6.70 -14.61
N GLY A 214 -4.98 -5.64 -14.14
CA GLY A 214 -5.60 -4.34 -14.00
C GLY A 214 -4.63 -3.17 -14.21
N THR A 215 -5.17 -1.97 -14.03
CA THR A 215 -4.42 -0.71 -14.09
C THR A 215 -4.98 0.28 -13.09
N GLU A 216 -4.12 1.14 -12.59
CA GLU A 216 -4.45 2.16 -11.61
C GLU A 216 -3.89 3.53 -12.03
N LEU A 217 -4.58 4.58 -11.60
CA LEU A 217 -4.15 5.98 -11.71
C LEU A 217 -4.34 6.66 -10.35
N GLY A 218 -3.35 7.42 -9.93
CA GLY A 218 -3.37 8.09 -8.63
C GLY A 218 -2.72 9.46 -8.63
N LEU A 219 -3.04 10.18 -7.58
CA LEU A 219 -2.47 11.48 -7.26
C LEU A 219 -2.14 11.52 -5.77
N ARG A 220 -0.93 11.95 -5.43
CA ARG A 220 -0.57 12.38 -4.07
C ARG A 220 -0.35 13.88 -4.07
N TYR A 221 -0.89 14.56 -3.07
CA TYR A 221 -0.80 16.02 -2.96
C TYR A 221 -0.37 16.46 -1.57
N GLN A 222 0.73 17.20 -1.49
CA GLN A 222 1.27 17.76 -0.26
C GLN A 222 0.43 18.97 0.18
N LEU A 223 -0.41 18.77 1.18
CA LEU A 223 -1.22 19.84 1.76
C LEU A 223 -0.39 20.74 2.66
N THR A 224 0.39 20.13 3.55
CA THR A 224 1.36 20.79 4.45
C THR A 224 2.64 19.97 4.51
N PRO A 225 3.74 20.44 5.09
CA PRO A 225 4.95 19.60 5.26
C PRO A 225 4.72 18.28 6.01
N ARG A 226 3.60 18.14 6.73
CA ARG A 226 3.27 16.96 7.55
C ARG A 226 2.03 16.22 7.09
N ILE A 227 1.35 16.69 6.04
CA ILE A 227 0.09 16.09 5.58
C ILE A 227 0.13 15.93 4.08
N VAL A 228 -0.01 14.70 3.62
CA VAL A 228 -0.26 14.35 2.23
C VAL A 228 -1.69 13.83 2.12
N TRP A 229 -2.43 14.31 1.14
CA TRP A 229 -3.68 13.73 0.67
C TRP A 229 -3.41 12.90 -0.57
N ASP A 230 -4.09 11.78 -0.69
CA ASP A 230 -3.99 10.93 -1.86
C ASP A 230 -5.36 10.45 -2.36
N VAL A 231 -5.42 10.13 -3.64
CA VAL A 231 -6.57 9.51 -4.29
C VAL A 231 -6.08 8.61 -5.43
N GLY A 232 -6.66 7.43 -5.52
CA GLY A 232 -6.40 6.46 -6.59
C GLY A 232 -7.68 5.85 -7.10
N VAL A 233 -7.67 5.45 -8.37
CA VAL A 233 -8.75 4.73 -9.03
C VAL A 233 -8.16 3.67 -9.94
N GLY A 234 -8.87 2.55 -10.09
CA GLY A 234 -8.40 1.45 -10.93
C GLY A 234 -9.53 0.59 -11.48
N THR A 235 -9.17 -0.31 -12.36
CA THR A 235 -10.05 -1.30 -12.98
C THR A 235 -9.32 -2.59 -13.28
N GLU A 236 -10.00 -3.72 -13.14
CA GLU A 236 -9.53 -5.03 -13.55
C GLU A 236 -10.17 -5.41 -14.88
N PHE A 237 -9.37 -5.51 -15.93
CA PHE A 237 -9.87 -5.80 -17.28
C PHE A 237 -9.77 -7.29 -17.64
N ALA A 238 -8.94 -8.08 -16.93
CA ALA A 238 -8.89 -9.54 -17.04
C ALA A 238 -8.87 -10.19 -15.65
N GLY A 239 -9.35 -11.43 -15.53
CA GLY A 239 -9.40 -12.14 -14.26
C GLY A 239 -10.67 -12.99 -14.13
N PRO A 240 -11.00 -13.46 -12.89
CA PRO A 240 -12.22 -14.16 -12.55
C PRO A 240 -13.50 -13.41 -12.94
N ALA A 241 -14.62 -14.08 -12.94
CA ALA A 241 -15.89 -13.50 -13.41
C ALA A 241 -16.44 -12.40 -12.48
N ASP A 242 -16.10 -12.45 -11.23
CA ASP A 242 -16.47 -11.54 -10.13
C ASP A 242 -15.45 -10.43 -9.87
N ARG A 243 -14.34 -10.39 -10.64
CA ARG A 243 -13.34 -9.34 -10.51
C ARG A 243 -13.92 -7.94 -10.41
N SER A 244 -13.17 -7.02 -9.83
CA SER A 244 -13.57 -5.63 -9.69
C SER A 244 -13.81 -4.96 -11.05
N ARG A 245 -14.96 -4.29 -11.17
CA ARG A 245 -15.26 -3.46 -12.33
C ARG A 245 -14.53 -2.13 -12.25
N PHE A 246 -14.53 -1.56 -11.04
CA PHE A 246 -13.90 -0.28 -10.72
C PHE A 246 -13.62 -0.26 -9.22
N PHE A 247 -12.51 0.28 -8.83
CA PHE A 247 -12.21 0.53 -7.42
C PHE A 247 -11.51 1.88 -7.28
N GLY A 248 -11.58 2.43 -6.09
CA GLY A 248 -10.91 3.67 -5.76
C GLY A 248 -10.72 3.82 -4.27
N VAL A 249 -9.69 4.55 -3.91
CA VAL A 249 -9.34 4.87 -2.53
C VAL A 249 -8.91 6.32 -2.42
N THR A 250 -9.18 6.94 -1.29
CA THR A 250 -8.65 8.25 -0.93
C THR A 250 -8.24 8.23 0.54
N GLY A 251 -7.24 9.00 0.90
CA GLY A 251 -6.77 9.02 2.27
C GLY A 251 -5.82 10.16 2.58
N PHE A 252 -5.28 10.08 3.78
CA PHE A 252 -4.31 11.03 4.30
C PHE A 252 -3.15 10.29 4.96
N SER A 253 -1.95 10.83 4.76
CA SER A 253 -0.74 10.43 5.49
C SER A 253 -0.30 11.62 6.34
N PHE A 254 -0.02 11.36 7.63
CA PHE A 254 0.41 12.34 8.62
C PHE A 254 1.81 11.98 9.10
N GLY A 255 2.79 12.88 8.94
CA GLY A 255 4.17 12.72 9.42
C GLY A 255 4.43 13.41 10.77
N PHE A 256 5.18 12.76 11.64
CA PHE A 256 5.54 13.21 12.99
C PHE A 256 7.02 13.04 13.29
#